data_1bf0abf30d08a8b6805c18b9fd24cb30
#
_entry.id   1bf0abf30d08a8b6805c18b9fd24cb30
#
_cell.length_a   1.000
_cell.length_b   1.000
_cell.length_c   1.000
_cell.angle_alpha   90.00
_cell.angle_beta   90.00
_cell.angle_gamma   90.00
#
_symmetry.space_group_name_H-M   'P 1'
#
loop_
_entity.id
_entity.type
_entity.pdbx_description
1 polymer ?
#
loop_
_entity_poly.entity_id
_entity_poly.type
_entity_poly.pdbx_seq_one_letter_code
_entity_poly.pdbx_strand_id
1 'polypeptide(L)'
;MEFTDGGNLWYRLLYKEKINTSEKKDLKEKCLGGRLIVRNCHNHGMMLGILKNKDKKFLRDLASMVLGGAIWEYIRTSGEKGTRISKLGLSMILGGGLNNYTERRRKGYVTDYVSLNVENPKLKKVVFNISDLFIFTGALLWGGSEIFSEKEK
;
A
#
# COMPACT_ATOMS: atom_id res chain seq x y z
N MET A 1 26.54 -9.80 9.93
CA MET A 1 25.76 -10.15 11.13
C MET A 1 24.34 -10.40 10.66
N GLU A 2 23.96 -11.67 10.47
CA GLU A 2 22.62 -12.06 10.05
C GLU A 2 21.70 -11.96 11.25
N PHE A 3 20.79 -11.02 11.24
CA PHE A 3 19.70 -10.96 12.21
C PHE A 3 18.60 -11.95 11.76
N THR A 4 18.59 -13.12 12.37
CA THR A 4 17.61 -14.19 12.16
C THR A 4 16.32 -14.01 12.98
N ASP A 5 15.98 -12.80 13.40
CA ASP A 5 14.89 -12.60 14.36
C ASP A 5 13.65 -12.00 13.68
N GLY A 6 12.62 -12.85 13.52
CA GLY A 6 11.31 -12.47 12.94
C GLY A 6 10.59 -11.33 13.71
N GLY A 7 10.91 -11.12 14.99
CA GLY A 7 10.37 -10.03 15.80
C GLY A 7 10.77 -8.64 15.32
N ASN A 8 11.95 -8.51 14.72
CA ASN A 8 12.47 -7.24 14.24
C ASN A 8 11.80 -6.73 12.96
N LEU A 9 11.28 -7.63 12.09
CA LEU A 9 10.59 -7.26 10.86
C LEU A 9 9.24 -6.59 11.15
N TRP A 10 8.42 -7.21 12.00
CA TRP A 10 7.10 -6.66 12.37
C TRP A 10 7.22 -5.31 13.06
N TYR A 11 8.18 -5.17 13.96
CA TYR A 11 8.47 -3.90 14.60
C TYR A 11 8.81 -2.80 13.58
N ARG A 12 9.62 -3.10 12.55
CA ARG A 12 9.99 -2.16 11.49
C ARG A 12 8.83 -1.86 10.54
N LEU A 13 8.01 -2.86 10.20
CA LEU A 13 6.83 -2.65 9.37
C LEU A 13 5.80 -1.77 10.07
N LEU A 14 5.64 -1.90 11.39
CA LEU A 14 4.74 -1.09 12.20
C LEU A 14 5.32 0.29 12.52
N TYR A 15 6.63 0.40 12.73
CA TYR A 15 7.31 1.65 13.03
C TYR A 15 7.98 2.26 11.79
N LYS A 16 7.19 2.48 10.74
CA LYS A 16 7.58 3.14 9.48
C LYS A 16 8.40 4.43 9.69
N GLU A 17 8.17 5.13 10.78
CA GLU A 17 8.85 6.37 11.13
C GLU A 17 10.34 6.18 11.47
N LYS A 18 10.72 5.06 12.11
CA LYS A 18 12.12 4.71 12.38
C LYS A 18 12.91 4.38 11.11
N ILE A 19 12.27 3.79 10.10
CA ILE A 19 12.91 3.50 8.80
C ILE A 19 13.19 4.82 8.07
N ASN A 20 12.27 5.78 8.17
CA ASN A 20 12.37 7.07 7.50
C ASN A 20 13.44 8.00 8.12
N THR A 21 13.72 7.88 9.43
CA THR A 21 14.72 8.67 10.15
C THR A 21 16.12 8.05 10.14
N SER A 22 16.27 6.80 9.68
CA SER A 22 17.60 6.20 9.59
C SER A 22 18.39 6.87 8.47
N GLU A 23 19.51 7.49 8.80
CA GLU A 23 20.44 8.17 7.89
C GLU A 23 21.08 7.24 6.84
N LYS A 24 20.94 5.93 7.00
CA LYS A 24 21.44 4.93 6.04
C LYS A 24 20.45 4.72 4.91
N LYS A 25 20.59 5.50 3.86
CA LYS A 25 19.84 5.44 2.59
C LYS A 25 19.87 4.06 1.89
N ASP A 26 20.78 3.15 2.27
CA ASP A 26 21.07 1.89 1.61
C ASP A 26 20.89 0.65 2.51
N LEU A 27 19.99 0.72 3.50
CA LEU A 27 19.67 -0.48 4.29
C LEU A 27 18.99 -1.52 3.39
N LYS A 28 19.76 -2.50 2.95
CA LYS A 28 19.28 -3.72 2.29
C LYS A 28 19.36 -4.85 3.29
N GLU A 29 18.38 -5.00 4.13
CA GLU A 29 18.30 -6.13 5.04
C GLU A 29 17.40 -7.22 4.46
N LYS A 30 17.92 -8.44 4.40
CA LYS A 30 17.15 -9.61 4.00
C LYS A 30 16.35 -10.11 5.19
N CYS A 31 15.06 -10.32 5.00
CA CYS A 31 14.12 -10.82 6.00
C CYS A 31 13.35 -12.03 5.49
N LEU A 32 12.70 -12.77 6.41
CA LEU A 32 11.92 -13.98 6.09
C LEU A 32 12.69 -15.00 5.24
N GLY A 33 13.86 -15.45 5.74
CA GLY A 33 14.67 -16.42 5.00
C GLY A 33 15.23 -15.89 3.67
N GLY A 34 15.40 -14.58 3.56
CA GLY A 34 15.94 -13.94 2.36
C GLY A 34 14.91 -13.67 1.26
N ARG A 35 13.64 -13.93 1.47
CA ARG A 35 12.56 -13.72 0.47
C ARG A 35 12.16 -12.26 0.32
N LEU A 36 12.29 -11.48 1.38
CA LEU A 36 12.00 -10.04 1.40
C LEU A 36 13.28 -9.23 1.64
N ILE A 37 13.33 -8.05 1.05
CA ILE A 37 14.39 -7.07 1.28
C ILE A 37 13.74 -5.81 1.81
N VAL A 38 14.17 -5.36 3.00
CA VAL A 38 13.78 -4.07 3.55
C VAL A 38 14.69 -2.99 2.97
N ARG A 39 14.07 -1.93 2.45
CA ARG A 39 14.74 -0.77 1.85
C ARG A 39 14.15 0.51 2.41
N ASN A 40 14.79 1.63 2.19
CA ASN A 40 14.22 2.96 2.42
C ASN A 40 14.08 3.65 1.06
N CYS A 41 12.87 3.68 0.51
CA CYS A 41 12.59 4.26 -0.79
C CYS A 41 11.52 5.34 -0.70
N HIS A 42 11.83 6.54 -1.18
CA HIS A 42 10.87 7.65 -1.23
C HIS A 42 10.12 7.64 -2.58
N ASN A 43 8.85 7.29 -2.54
CA ASN A 43 7.98 7.22 -3.70
C ASN A 43 7.24 8.55 -3.92
N HIS A 44 7.68 9.29 -4.92
CA HIS A 44 7.05 10.54 -5.33
C HIS A 44 5.88 10.34 -6.32
N GLY A 45 5.70 9.11 -6.83
CA GLY A 45 4.61 8.72 -7.72
C GLY A 45 3.40 8.12 -6.99
N MET A 46 2.59 7.38 -7.74
CA MET A 46 1.52 6.54 -7.20
C MET A 46 2.07 5.14 -6.88
N MET A 47 1.17 4.19 -6.56
CA MET A 47 1.50 2.79 -6.30
C MET A 47 2.50 2.25 -7.33
N LEU A 48 3.52 1.51 -6.88
CA LEU A 48 4.59 0.96 -7.72
C LEU A 48 5.42 2.01 -8.51
N GLY A 49 5.44 3.27 -8.06
CA GLY A 49 6.15 4.35 -8.75
C GLY A 49 5.51 4.80 -10.07
N ILE A 50 4.27 4.39 -10.34
CA ILE A 50 3.52 4.88 -11.50
C ILE A 50 3.31 6.40 -11.36
N LEU A 51 3.31 7.12 -12.49
CA LEU A 51 3.10 8.56 -12.55
C LEU A 51 4.14 9.40 -11.75
N LYS A 52 5.31 8.88 -11.43
CA LYS A 52 6.35 9.62 -10.68
C LYS A 52 6.81 10.92 -11.36
N ASN A 53 6.61 11.02 -12.68
CA ASN A 53 6.95 12.21 -13.47
C ASN A 53 5.80 13.23 -13.56
N LYS A 54 4.66 12.98 -12.92
CA LYS A 54 3.52 13.88 -12.89
C LYS A 54 3.65 14.91 -11.75
N ASP A 55 3.01 16.05 -11.94
CA ASP A 55 2.98 17.09 -10.92
C ASP A 55 2.37 16.61 -9.60
N LYS A 56 2.94 17.08 -8.49
CA LYS A 56 2.49 16.74 -7.12
C LYS A 56 1.03 17.13 -6.87
N LYS A 57 0.58 18.24 -7.47
CA LYS A 57 -0.82 18.65 -7.38
C LYS A 57 -1.73 17.65 -8.07
N PHE A 58 -1.40 17.26 -9.30
CA PHE A 58 -2.15 16.25 -10.06
C PHE A 58 -2.26 14.93 -9.28
N LEU A 59 -1.16 14.44 -8.70
CA LEU A 59 -1.16 13.19 -7.93
C LEU A 59 -2.04 13.29 -6.68
N ARG A 60 -2.05 14.43 -6.01
CA ARG A 60 -2.88 14.67 -4.84
C ARG A 60 -4.36 14.74 -5.22
N ASP A 61 -4.68 15.46 -6.28
CA ASP A 61 -6.05 15.63 -6.73
C ASP A 61 -6.63 14.29 -7.21
N LEU A 62 -5.86 13.50 -7.96
CA LEU A 62 -6.21 12.13 -8.36
C LEU A 62 -6.45 11.22 -7.14
N ALA A 63 -5.56 11.25 -6.16
CA ALA A 63 -5.72 10.45 -4.94
C ALA A 63 -6.98 10.87 -4.16
N SER A 64 -7.28 12.18 -4.11
CA SER A 64 -8.50 12.70 -3.47
C SER A 64 -9.77 12.23 -4.19
N MET A 65 -9.76 12.20 -5.53
CA MET A 65 -10.89 11.69 -6.33
C MET A 65 -11.13 10.20 -6.08
N VAL A 66 -10.06 9.40 -6.11
CA VAL A 66 -10.15 7.95 -5.85
C VAL A 66 -10.68 7.67 -4.44
N LEU A 67 -10.16 8.37 -3.43
CA LEU A 67 -10.64 8.26 -2.06
C LEU A 67 -12.10 8.71 -1.92
N GLY A 68 -12.49 9.81 -2.55
CA GLY A 68 -13.87 10.29 -2.56
C GLY A 68 -14.83 9.28 -3.18
N GLY A 69 -14.45 8.66 -4.30
CA GLY A 69 -15.20 7.58 -4.92
C GLY A 69 -15.33 6.36 -4.03
N ALA A 70 -14.25 5.95 -3.37
CA ALA A 70 -14.27 4.82 -2.43
C ALA A 70 -15.14 5.10 -1.18
N ILE A 71 -15.13 6.34 -0.67
CA ILE A 71 -16.03 6.76 0.44
C ILE A 71 -17.50 6.70 -0.01
N TRP A 72 -17.80 7.26 -1.18
CA TRP A 72 -19.15 7.22 -1.73
C TRP A 72 -19.65 5.78 -1.87
N GLU A 73 -18.83 4.91 -2.45
CA GLU A 73 -19.18 3.50 -2.64
C GLU A 73 -19.34 2.76 -1.31
N TYR A 74 -18.51 3.07 -0.32
CA TYR A 74 -18.64 2.53 1.03
C TYR A 74 -19.98 2.94 1.69
N ILE A 75 -20.36 4.22 1.54
CA ILE A 75 -21.64 4.71 2.07
C ILE A 75 -22.81 4.03 1.37
N ARG A 76 -22.79 3.94 0.03
CA ARG A 76 -23.82 3.27 -0.78
C ARG A 76 -24.01 1.83 -0.32
N THR A 77 -22.91 1.09 -0.24
CA THR A 77 -22.91 -0.33 0.13
C THR A 77 -23.29 -0.55 1.60
N SER A 78 -23.08 0.44 2.48
CA SER A 78 -23.35 0.31 3.92
C SER A 78 -24.80 0.03 4.26
N GLY A 79 -25.74 0.54 3.47
CA GLY A 79 -27.18 0.28 3.61
C GLY A 79 -27.64 -1.08 3.13
N GLU A 80 -26.84 -1.79 2.36
CA GLU A 80 -27.22 -3.06 1.71
C GLU A 80 -26.89 -4.27 2.60
N LYS A 81 -27.79 -5.27 2.59
CA LYS A 81 -27.58 -6.56 3.28
C LYS A 81 -26.69 -7.48 2.39
N GLY A 82 -25.92 -8.37 3.03
CA GLY A 82 -25.10 -9.36 2.29
C GLY A 82 -23.76 -8.85 1.78
N THR A 83 -23.45 -7.59 1.89
CA THR A 83 -22.26 -6.94 1.33
C THR A 83 -21.05 -6.88 2.27
N ARG A 84 -20.88 -7.88 3.16
CA ARG A 84 -19.78 -7.87 4.17
C ARG A 84 -18.39 -7.86 3.54
N ILE A 85 -18.19 -8.63 2.47
CA ILE A 85 -16.90 -8.72 1.77
C ILE A 85 -16.60 -7.40 1.05
N SER A 86 -17.60 -6.80 0.37
CA SER A 86 -17.48 -5.48 -0.27
C SER A 86 -17.08 -4.41 0.75
N LYS A 87 -17.76 -4.37 1.91
CA LYS A 87 -17.46 -3.42 2.99
C LYS A 87 -16.05 -3.59 3.54
N LEU A 88 -15.62 -4.84 3.76
CA LEU A 88 -14.27 -5.15 4.20
C LEU A 88 -13.23 -4.66 3.17
N GLY A 89 -13.44 -5.00 1.89
CA GLY A 89 -12.57 -4.58 0.81
C GLY A 89 -12.44 -3.05 0.72
N LEU A 90 -13.57 -2.34 0.73
CA LEU A 90 -13.60 -0.88 0.72
C LEU A 90 -12.95 -0.26 1.96
N SER A 91 -13.16 -0.84 3.15
CA SER A 91 -12.48 -0.39 4.38
C SER A 91 -10.97 -0.52 4.28
N MET A 92 -10.46 -1.60 3.68
CA MET A 92 -9.03 -1.80 3.46
C MET A 92 -8.47 -0.79 2.45
N ILE A 93 -9.19 -0.53 1.34
CA ILE A 93 -8.82 0.51 0.36
C ILE A 93 -8.75 1.88 1.02
N LEU A 94 -9.77 2.24 1.80
CA LEU A 94 -9.83 3.53 2.49
C LEU A 94 -8.71 3.68 3.53
N GLY A 95 -8.48 2.67 4.36
CA GLY A 95 -7.43 2.69 5.38
C GLY A 95 -6.04 2.85 4.77
N GLY A 96 -5.70 2.02 3.77
CA GLY A 96 -4.42 2.11 3.06
C GLY A 96 -4.28 3.41 2.26
N GLY A 97 -5.34 3.81 1.56
CA GLY A 97 -5.37 5.02 0.75
C GLY A 97 -5.21 6.30 1.57
N LEU A 98 -5.93 6.42 2.69
CA LEU A 98 -5.83 7.56 3.61
C LEU A 98 -4.44 7.66 4.25
N ASN A 99 -3.84 6.53 4.63
CA ASN A 99 -2.47 6.53 5.18
C ASN A 99 -1.46 7.05 4.15
N ASN A 100 -1.48 6.52 2.93
CA ASN A 100 -0.60 6.96 1.85
C ASN A 100 -0.86 8.42 1.43
N TYR A 101 -2.13 8.84 1.40
CA TYR A 101 -2.51 10.23 1.13
C TYR A 101 -1.97 11.19 2.20
N THR A 102 -2.16 10.87 3.47
CA THR A 102 -1.73 11.70 4.61
C THR A 102 -0.20 11.83 4.63
N GLU A 103 0.52 10.73 4.41
CA GLU A 103 1.97 10.76 4.37
C GLU A 103 2.49 11.62 3.20
N ARG A 104 1.92 11.46 2.00
CA ARG A 104 2.27 12.28 0.84
C ARG A 104 1.97 13.75 1.05
N ARG A 105 0.85 14.07 1.73
CA ARG A 105 0.50 15.46 2.05
C ARG A 105 1.50 16.10 3.02
N ARG A 106 1.98 15.34 4.02
CA ARG A 106 2.90 15.83 5.04
C ARG A 106 4.35 15.90 4.54
N LYS A 107 4.82 14.87 3.83
CA LYS A 107 6.24 14.70 3.47
C LYS A 107 6.52 14.99 1.98
N GLY A 108 5.50 15.05 1.12
CA GLY A 108 5.63 15.15 -0.33
C GLY A 108 5.95 13.84 -1.05
N TYR A 109 6.07 12.74 -0.31
CA TYR A 109 6.31 11.38 -0.81
C TYR A 109 5.68 10.34 0.11
N VAL A 110 5.63 9.09 -0.34
CA VAL A 110 5.28 7.92 0.48
C VAL A 110 6.55 7.10 0.69
N THR A 111 6.76 6.62 1.92
CA THR A 111 7.89 5.74 2.23
C THR A 111 7.53 4.30 1.90
N ASP A 112 8.19 3.75 0.88
CA ASP A 112 8.10 2.34 0.51
C ASP A 112 9.31 1.60 1.04
N TYR A 113 9.13 0.42 1.62
CA TYR A 113 10.19 -0.23 2.37
C TYR A 113 10.28 -1.75 2.20
N VAL A 114 9.36 -2.39 1.49
CA VAL A 114 9.39 -3.82 1.21
C VAL A 114 9.58 -4.07 -0.26
N SER A 115 10.53 -4.92 -0.64
CA SER A 115 10.65 -5.46 -1.99
C SER A 115 10.85 -6.98 -1.95
N LEU A 116 10.39 -7.65 -3.01
CA LEU A 116 10.59 -9.08 -3.18
C LEU A 116 12.03 -9.38 -3.60
N ASN A 117 12.62 -10.39 -2.96
CA ASN A 117 13.92 -10.92 -3.38
C ASN A 117 13.71 -12.05 -4.37
N VAL A 118 13.40 -11.71 -5.60
CA VAL A 118 13.14 -12.64 -6.71
C VAL A 118 14.19 -12.46 -7.80
N GLU A 119 14.38 -13.48 -8.64
CA GLU A 119 15.35 -13.43 -9.74
C GLU A 119 14.96 -12.43 -10.83
N ASN A 120 13.66 -12.24 -11.06
CA ASN A 120 13.19 -11.30 -12.07
C ASN A 120 13.55 -9.84 -11.69
N PRO A 121 14.41 -9.17 -12.49
CA PRO A 121 14.92 -7.84 -12.15
C PRO A 121 13.84 -6.76 -12.15
N LYS A 122 12.72 -6.95 -12.88
CA LYS A 122 11.60 -6.00 -12.88
C LYS A 122 10.83 -6.08 -11.57
N LEU A 123 10.54 -7.29 -11.08
CA LEU A 123 9.85 -7.49 -9.80
C LEU A 123 10.71 -7.12 -8.60
N LYS A 124 12.02 -7.37 -8.67
CA LYS A 124 12.98 -6.98 -7.63
C LYS A 124 13.09 -5.46 -7.43
N LYS A 125 12.78 -4.68 -8.47
CA LYS A 125 12.78 -3.20 -8.41
C LYS A 125 11.50 -2.63 -7.79
N VAL A 126 10.44 -3.44 -7.71
CA VAL A 126 9.19 -3.01 -7.10
C VAL A 126 9.39 -2.91 -5.58
N VAL A 127 9.12 -1.75 -5.04
CA VAL A 127 9.11 -1.49 -3.60
C VAL A 127 7.72 -1.02 -3.23
N PHE A 128 7.18 -1.53 -2.15
CA PHE A 128 5.85 -1.22 -1.66
C PHE A 128 5.84 -1.08 -0.14
N ASN A 129 4.75 -0.60 0.40
CA ASN A 129 4.51 -0.51 1.84
C ASN A 129 3.27 -1.32 2.23
N ILE A 130 2.99 -1.40 3.53
CA ILE A 130 1.84 -2.17 4.02
C ILE A 130 0.50 -1.60 3.55
N SER A 131 0.40 -0.28 3.36
CA SER A 131 -0.82 0.37 2.86
C SER A 131 -1.15 -0.06 1.43
N ASP A 132 -0.11 -0.28 0.61
CA ASP A 132 -0.29 -0.78 -0.76
C ASP A 132 -0.86 -2.20 -0.75
N LEU A 133 -0.44 -3.06 0.20
CA LEU A 133 -1.02 -4.40 0.39
C LEU A 133 -2.49 -4.32 0.78
N PHE A 134 -2.85 -3.40 1.67
CA PHE A 134 -4.25 -3.17 2.06
C PHE A 134 -5.08 -2.71 0.87
N ILE A 135 -4.59 -1.74 0.08
CA ILE A 135 -5.29 -1.25 -1.11
C ILE A 135 -5.47 -2.39 -2.12
N PHE A 136 -4.42 -3.15 -2.40
CA PHE A 136 -4.46 -4.23 -3.39
C PHE A 136 -5.41 -5.36 -2.96
N THR A 137 -5.28 -5.85 -1.72
CA THR A 137 -6.15 -6.89 -1.18
C THR A 137 -7.60 -6.41 -1.09
N GLY A 138 -7.81 -5.17 -0.66
CA GLY A 138 -9.12 -4.55 -0.60
C GLY A 138 -9.79 -4.45 -1.97
N ALA A 139 -9.02 -4.07 -3.00
CA ALA A 139 -9.52 -4.01 -4.38
C ALA A 139 -9.90 -5.37 -4.93
N LEU A 140 -9.13 -6.42 -4.62
CA LEU A 140 -9.48 -7.80 -4.99
C LEU A 140 -10.76 -8.29 -4.29
N LEU A 141 -10.91 -8.01 -2.99
CA LEU A 141 -12.09 -8.41 -2.23
C LEU A 141 -13.34 -7.67 -2.73
N TRP A 142 -13.26 -6.36 -2.90
CA TRP A 142 -14.37 -5.56 -3.39
C TRP A 142 -14.73 -5.94 -4.83
N GLY A 143 -13.79 -5.89 -5.76
CA GLY A 143 -14.04 -6.23 -7.16
C GLY A 143 -14.52 -7.67 -7.35
N GLY A 144 -13.95 -8.63 -6.60
CA GLY A 144 -14.41 -10.01 -6.62
C GLY A 144 -15.86 -10.13 -6.12
N SER A 145 -16.21 -9.47 -5.01
CA SER A 145 -17.58 -9.53 -4.49
C SER A 145 -18.62 -8.92 -5.43
N GLU A 146 -18.29 -7.85 -6.16
CA GLU A 146 -19.18 -7.28 -7.16
C GLU A 146 -19.45 -8.25 -8.34
N ILE A 147 -18.38 -8.85 -8.87
CA ILE A 147 -18.50 -9.81 -9.98
C ILE A 147 -19.34 -11.04 -9.60
N PHE A 148 -19.20 -11.54 -8.37
CA PHE A 148 -19.98 -12.70 -7.92
C PHE A 148 -21.41 -12.34 -7.55
N SER A 149 -21.66 -11.13 -7.03
CA SER A 149 -23.01 -10.66 -6.69
C SER A 149 -23.89 -10.43 -7.93
N GLU A 150 -23.31 -10.03 -9.08
CA GLU A 150 -24.05 -9.88 -10.34
C GLU A 150 -24.53 -11.22 -10.93
N LYS A 151 -23.86 -12.33 -10.60
CA LYS A 151 -24.22 -13.66 -11.11
C LYS A 151 -25.41 -14.31 -10.38
N GLU A 152 -25.81 -13.77 -9.23
CA GLU A 152 -26.94 -14.28 -8.44
C GLU A 152 -28.25 -13.49 -8.66
N LYS A 153 -28.24 -12.47 -9.50
CA LYS A 153 -29.44 -11.73 -9.94
C LYS A 153 -29.88 -12.19 -11.32
#